data_3cfa47466e9eb821830a81014f6b3681
#
_entry.id   3cfa47466e9eb821830a81014f6b3681
#
_cell.length_a   1.000
_cell.length_b   1.000
_cell.length_c   1.000
_cell.angle_alpha   90.00
_cell.angle_beta   90.00
_cell.angle_gamma   90.00
#
_symmetry.space_group_name_H-M   'P 1'
#
loop_
_entity.id
_entity.type
_entity.pdbx_description
1 polymer ?
#
loop_
_entity_poly.entity_id
_entity_poly.type
_entity_poly.pdbx_seq_one_letter_code
_entity_poly.pdbx_strand_id
1 'polypeptide(L)'
;MPPVVSPRLKSSLVPVPTSTETNFEPNDYKKGSIDYDDLANDPKRKVAFITGVTGQDGSYLVELLLEKGYIVHGIKRRSSAYNHPRLEHILQPDYPNGDKFFLHYGDMSDLHALVGIVRDIKPTEVYNLAAQSHVQVSFQMPMFTAEVDGVGVLNVMEAIRLTGQTTT
;
A
#
# COMPACT_ATOMS: atom_id res chain seq x y z
N MET A 1 -5.50 40.43 55.06
CA MET A 1 -5.13 40.10 53.69
C MET A 1 -6.23 39.22 53.12
N PRO A 2 -6.96 39.65 52.10
CA PRO A 2 -7.95 38.78 51.44
C PRO A 2 -7.23 37.81 50.45
N PRO A 3 -7.80 36.62 50.18
CA PRO A 3 -7.17 35.62 49.29
C PRO A 3 -7.25 36.04 47.82
N VAL A 4 -6.12 35.87 47.14
CA VAL A 4 -5.99 36.12 45.71
C VAL A 4 -6.71 35.03 44.93
N VAL A 5 -7.81 35.39 44.26
CA VAL A 5 -8.55 34.51 43.36
C VAL A 5 -7.83 34.50 42.01
N SER A 6 -7.26 33.34 41.69
CA SER A 6 -6.63 33.10 40.40
C SER A 6 -7.69 33.03 39.27
N PRO A 7 -7.54 33.70 38.13
CA PRO A 7 -8.52 33.62 37.05
C PRO A 7 -8.48 32.24 36.41
N ARG A 8 -9.64 31.56 36.42
CA ARG A 8 -9.84 30.32 35.62
C ARG A 8 -9.62 30.64 34.13
N LEU A 9 -8.57 30.07 33.55
CA LEU A 9 -8.45 29.96 32.10
C LEU A 9 -9.67 29.17 31.58
N LYS A 10 -10.51 29.84 30.80
CA LYS A 10 -11.50 29.18 29.95
C LYS A 10 -10.74 28.43 28.87
N SER A 11 -10.61 27.11 29.01
CA SER A 11 -10.19 26.25 27.94
C SER A 11 -11.26 26.30 26.84
N SER A 12 -10.99 27.07 25.79
CA SER A 12 -11.70 26.91 24.53
C SER A 12 -11.25 25.57 23.96
N LEU A 13 -12.03 24.54 24.27
CA LEU A 13 -11.95 23.28 23.53
C LEU A 13 -12.27 23.61 22.08
N VAL A 14 -11.22 23.67 21.24
CA VAL A 14 -11.39 23.57 19.80
C VAL A 14 -12.06 22.22 19.59
N PRO A 15 -13.23 22.14 18.95
CA PRO A 15 -13.85 20.86 18.68
C PRO A 15 -12.89 20.06 17.80
N VAL A 16 -12.40 18.95 18.34
CA VAL A 16 -11.74 17.92 17.53
C VAL A 16 -12.77 17.54 16.47
N PRO A 17 -12.45 17.64 15.16
CA PRO A 17 -13.36 17.14 14.16
C PRO A 17 -13.61 15.67 14.49
N THR A 18 -14.86 15.34 14.81
CA THR A 18 -15.32 13.98 14.91
C THR A 18 -14.95 13.36 13.56
N SER A 19 -14.00 12.42 13.59
CA SER A 19 -13.71 11.57 12.47
C SER A 19 -15.04 11.07 11.94
N THR A 20 -15.47 11.58 10.78
CA THR A 20 -16.40 10.86 9.96
C THR A 20 -15.78 9.47 9.84
N GLU A 21 -16.41 8.49 10.48
CA GLU A 21 -16.12 7.09 10.25
C GLU A 21 -16.26 6.87 8.76
N THR A 22 -15.16 7.00 8.04
CA THR A 22 -15.06 6.37 6.74
C THR A 22 -15.02 4.90 7.08
N ASN A 23 -16.18 4.24 6.99
CA ASN A 23 -16.30 2.79 6.95
C ASN A 23 -15.52 2.32 5.73
N PHE A 24 -14.21 2.20 5.92
CA PHE A 24 -13.28 1.73 4.91
C PHE A 24 -13.37 0.21 4.94
N GLU A 25 -14.31 -0.34 4.18
CA GLU A 25 -14.35 -1.76 3.93
C GLU A 25 -13.04 -2.18 3.25
N PRO A 26 -12.39 -3.28 3.68
CA PRO A 26 -11.05 -3.67 3.23
C PRO A 26 -10.91 -4.00 1.75
N ASN A 27 -11.95 -3.88 0.95
CA ASN A 27 -12.00 -4.23 -0.47
C ASN A 27 -12.79 -3.23 -1.33
N ASP A 28 -13.03 -2.01 -0.84
CA ASP A 28 -13.74 -0.96 -1.60
C ASP A 28 -12.85 -0.24 -2.63
N TYR A 29 -11.74 -0.87 -3.03
CA TYR A 29 -11.05 -0.39 -4.21
C TYR A 29 -11.92 -0.68 -5.42
N LYS A 30 -12.71 0.30 -5.86
CA LYS A 30 -13.44 0.36 -7.14
C LYS A 30 -13.62 -1.01 -7.83
N LYS A 31 -14.17 -1.97 -7.07
CA LYS A 31 -14.54 -3.28 -7.59
C LYS A 31 -15.61 -3.03 -8.64
N GLY A 32 -15.24 -2.98 -9.92
CA GLY A 32 -16.15 -2.76 -11.02
C GLY A 32 -15.67 -1.79 -12.11
N SER A 33 -14.50 -1.12 -11.97
CA SER A 33 -13.99 -0.23 -13.01
C SER A 33 -13.03 -0.88 -14.01
N ILE A 34 -12.42 -2.02 -13.66
CA ILE A 34 -11.47 -2.72 -14.53
C ILE A 34 -11.81 -4.21 -14.55
N ASP A 35 -12.13 -4.72 -15.72
CA ASP A 35 -12.28 -6.15 -15.97
C ASP A 35 -10.93 -6.74 -16.36
N TYR A 36 -10.31 -7.45 -15.41
CA TYR A 36 -8.99 -8.07 -15.63
C TYR A 36 -9.04 -9.28 -16.54
N ASP A 37 -10.20 -9.91 -16.72
CA ASP A 37 -10.37 -11.03 -17.63
C ASP A 37 -10.43 -10.55 -19.08
N ASP A 38 -11.06 -9.40 -19.34
CA ASP A 38 -11.02 -8.73 -20.65
C ASP A 38 -9.59 -8.28 -21.01
N LEU A 39 -8.83 -7.84 -20.00
CA LEU A 39 -7.43 -7.45 -20.19
C LEU A 39 -6.48 -8.64 -20.39
N ALA A 40 -6.87 -9.86 -20.03
CA ALA A 40 -5.97 -11.02 -20.12
C ALA A 40 -5.48 -11.31 -21.55
N ASN A 41 -6.24 -10.92 -22.55
CA ASN A 41 -5.96 -11.14 -23.97
C ASN A 41 -5.39 -9.88 -24.66
N ASP A 42 -5.22 -8.76 -23.96
CA ASP A 42 -4.62 -7.56 -24.53
C ASP A 42 -3.09 -7.67 -24.52
N PRO A 43 -2.41 -7.75 -25.70
CA PRO A 43 -0.95 -7.81 -25.77
C PRO A 43 -0.26 -6.54 -25.26
N LYS A 44 -0.99 -5.44 -25.09
CA LYS A 44 -0.50 -4.17 -24.54
C LYS A 44 -0.78 -4.03 -23.06
N ARG A 45 -1.36 -5.05 -22.43
CA ARG A 45 -1.64 -5.03 -21.00
C ARG A 45 -0.40 -4.73 -20.19
N LYS A 46 -0.51 -3.76 -19.31
CA LYS A 46 0.54 -3.31 -18.39
C LYS A 46 -0.04 -3.17 -17.00
N VAL A 47 0.07 -4.22 -16.22
CA VAL A 47 -0.34 -4.25 -14.81
C VAL A 47 0.88 -4.47 -13.94
N ALA A 48 1.20 -3.51 -13.10
CA ALA A 48 2.31 -3.58 -12.16
C ALA A 48 1.82 -3.87 -10.74
N PHE A 49 2.49 -4.78 -10.05
CA PHE A 49 2.32 -5.02 -8.63
C PHE A 49 3.57 -4.60 -7.87
N ILE A 50 3.42 -3.71 -6.87
CA ILE A 50 4.52 -3.09 -6.13
C ILE A 50 4.38 -3.39 -4.65
N THR A 51 5.36 -4.09 -4.06
CA THR A 51 5.52 -4.16 -2.62
C THR A 51 6.37 -2.99 -2.13
N GLY A 52 6.20 -2.54 -0.87
CA GLY A 52 6.94 -1.38 -0.36
C GLY A 52 6.54 -0.05 -1.02
N VAL A 53 5.35 0.03 -1.58
CA VAL A 53 4.83 1.17 -2.35
C VAL A 53 4.79 2.49 -1.56
N THR A 54 4.70 2.43 -0.23
CA THR A 54 4.69 3.61 0.65
C THR A 54 6.08 4.18 0.95
N GLY A 55 7.14 3.49 0.52
CA GLY A 55 8.52 3.93 0.61
C GLY A 55 8.84 5.01 -0.43
N GLN A 56 10.07 5.57 -0.38
CA GLN A 56 10.50 6.60 -1.31
C GLN A 56 10.51 6.07 -2.76
N ASP A 57 11.25 5.00 -3.02
CA ASP A 57 11.39 4.43 -4.35
C ASP A 57 10.07 3.91 -4.89
N GLY A 58 9.26 3.27 -3.99
CA GLY A 58 7.93 2.78 -4.35
C GLY A 58 6.99 3.89 -4.80
N SER A 59 6.96 5.03 -4.10
CA SER A 59 6.12 6.16 -4.48
C SER A 59 6.50 6.77 -5.83
N TYR A 60 7.78 6.98 -6.09
CA TYR A 60 8.27 7.47 -7.39
C TYR A 60 8.01 6.49 -8.53
N LEU A 61 8.11 5.18 -8.24
CA LEU A 61 7.80 4.16 -9.24
C LEU A 61 6.30 4.17 -9.61
N VAL A 62 5.40 4.40 -8.65
CA VAL A 62 3.96 4.57 -8.94
C VAL A 62 3.74 5.71 -9.92
N GLU A 63 4.29 6.90 -9.65
CA GLU A 63 4.17 8.06 -10.52
C GLU A 63 4.64 7.74 -11.94
N LEU A 64 5.85 7.19 -12.07
CA LEU A 64 6.45 6.82 -13.36
C LEU A 64 5.60 5.82 -14.14
N LEU A 65 5.05 4.81 -13.47
CA LEU A 65 4.25 3.77 -14.13
C LEU A 65 2.88 4.28 -14.55
N LEU A 66 2.25 5.15 -13.75
CA LEU A 66 1.00 5.82 -14.11
C LEU A 66 1.17 6.73 -15.33
N GLU A 67 2.27 7.49 -15.40
CA GLU A 67 2.63 8.28 -16.59
C GLU A 67 2.80 7.41 -17.84
N LYS A 68 3.35 6.20 -17.68
CA LYS A 68 3.50 5.22 -18.76
C LYS A 68 2.20 4.48 -19.11
N GLY A 69 1.10 4.76 -18.42
CA GLY A 69 -0.22 4.18 -18.69
C GLY A 69 -0.44 2.81 -18.07
N TYR A 70 0.38 2.38 -17.10
CA TYR A 70 0.16 1.15 -16.34
C TYR A 70 -1.06 1.25 -15.45
N ILE A 71 -1.67 0.10 -15.17
CA ILE A 71 -2.51 -0.11 -14.00
C ILE A 71 -1.57 -0.52 -12.87
N VAL A 72 -1.58 0.22 -11.77
CA VAL A 72 -0.61 0.03 -10.69
C VAL A 72 -1.31 -0.43 -9.42
N HIS A 73 -0.87 -1.57 -8.89
CA HIS A 73 -1.32 -2.11 -7.62
C HIS A 73 -0.19 -2.09 -6.61
N GLY A 74 -0.41 -1.46 -5.46
CA GLY A 74 0.55 -1.44 -4.35
C GLY A 74 0.02 -2.16 -3.13
N ILE A 75 0.90 -2.72 -2.28
CA ILE A 75 0.52 -3.19 -0.96
C ILE A 75 1.09 -2.31 0.13
N LYS A 76 0.28 -2.10 1.18
CA LYS A 76 0.69 -1.50 2.45
C LYS A 76 0.26 -2.36 3.62
N ARG A 77 1.04 -2.32 4.69
CA ARG A 77 0.67 -3.01 5.95
C ARG A 77 -0.48 -2.28 6.63
N ARG A 78 -1.33 -3.02 7.32
CA ARG A 78 -2.29 -2.44 8.26
C ARG A 78 -1.53 -1.76 9.39
N SER A 79 -1.90 -0.54 9.69
CA SER A 79 -1.30 0.26 10.78
C SER A 79 -2.36 1.15 11.37
N SER A 80 -2.31 1.36 12.69
CA SER A 80 -3.12 2.36 13.38
C SER A 80 -2.67 3.80 13.10
N ALA A 81 -1.43 3.97 12.61
CA ALA A 81 -0.89 5.26 12.19
C ALA A 81 -1.00 5.44 10.68
N TYR A 82 -1.16 6.70 10.25
CA TYR A 82 -1.11 7.05 8.84
C TYR A 82 0.28 6.75 8.26
N ASN A 83 0.39 5.88 7.28
CA ASN A 83 1.66 5.34 6.79
C ASN A 83 1.87 5.48 5.28
N HIS A 84 1.15 6.38 4.60
CA HIS A 84 1.30 6.60 3.16
C HIS A 84 1.30 8.09 2.72
N PRO A 85 1.96 9.00 3.44
CA PRO A 85 1.93 10.43 3.11
C PRO A 85 2.53 10.73 1.72
N ARG A 86 3.46 9.89 1.23
CA ARG A 86 4.05 10.05 -0.11
C ARG A 86 3.12 9.70 -1.26
N LEU A 87 2.02 9.01 -0.99
CA LEU A 87 1.02 8.62 -1.99
C LEU A 87 -0.24 9.51 -1.94
N GLU A 88 -0.32 10.42 -0.98
CA GLU A 88 -1.53 11.20 -0.72
C GLU A 88 -1.96 12.02 -1.94
N HIS A 89 -1.01 12.62 -2.64
CA HIS A 89 -1.29 13.41 -3.84
C HIS A 89 -1.80 12.53 -5.00
N ILE A 90 -1.31 11.29 -5.12
CA ILE A 90 -1.75 10.34 -6.15
C ILE A 90 -3.18 9.85 -5.89
N LEU A 91 -3.57 9.80 -4.62
CA LEU A 91 -4.91 9.36 -4.21
C LEU A 91 -5.97 10.46 -4.35
N GLN A 92 -5.58 11.69 -4.73
CA GLN A 92 -6.53 12.76 -5.00
C GLN A 92 -7.33 12.48 -6.28
N PRO A 93 -8.61 12.89 -6.33
CA PRO A 93 -9.48 12.61 -7.48
C PRO A 93 -9.02 13.23 -8.81
N ASP A 94 -8.24 14.30 -8.74
CA ASP A 94 -7.73 15.08 -9.87
C ASP A 94 -6.32 14.69 -10.33
N TYR A 95 -5.69 13.70 -9.66
CA TYR A 95 -4.37 13.24 -10.08
C TYR A 95 -4.44 12.52 -11.43
N PRO A 96 -3.56 12.86 -12.41
CA PRO A 96 -3.55 12.24 -13.72
C PRO A 96 -3.38 10.72 -13.65
N ASN A 97 -4.33 9.96 -14.23
CA ASN A 97 -4.40 8.49 -14.15
C ASN A 97 -4.48 7.91 -12.72
N GLY A 98 -4.82 8.71 -11.71
CA GLY A 98 -4.97 8.22 -10.33
C GLY A 98 -6.07 7.17 -10.17
N ASP A 99 -7.03 7.13 -11.10
CA ASP A 99 -8.05 6.08 -11.22
C ASP A 99 -7.49 4.69 -11.54
N LYS A 100 -6.24 4.61 -12.03
CA LYS A 100 -5.50 3.37 -12.30
C LYS A 100 -4.58 2.95 -11.17
N PHE A 101 -4.56 3.66 -10.04
CA PHE A 101 -3.79 3.28 -8.86
C PHE A 101 -4.67 2.64 -7.79
N PHE A 102 -4.28 1.46 -7.35
CA PHE A 102 -5.01 0.65 -6.35
C PHE A 102 -4.09 0.27 -5.20
N LEU A 103 -4.49 0.59 -3.98
CA LEU A 103 -3.70 0.34 -2.78
C LEU A 103 -4.36 -0.76 -1.94
N HIS A 104 -3.73 -1.92 -1.85
CA HIS A 104 -4.21 -3.08 -1.10
C HIS A 104 -3.61 -3.16 0.29
N TYR A 105 -4.34 -3.78 1.21
CA TYR A 105 -3.77 -4.20 2.48
C TYR A 105 -3.14 -5.59 2.34
N GLY A 106 -1.88 -5.72 2.75
CA GLY A 106 -1.15 -6.98 2.74
C GLY A 106 0.17 -6.86 3.50
N ASP A 107 0.74 -7.99 3.86
CA ASP A 107 2.05 -8.08 4.50
C ASP A 107 2.90 -9.11 3.78
N MET A 108 4.22 -8.88 3.72
CA MET A 108 5.18 -9.81 3.09
C MET A 108 5.21 -11.17 3.79
N SER A 109 4.85 -11.22 5.08
CA SER A 109 4.74 -12.46 5.85
C SER A 109 3.44 -13.24 5.62
N ASP A 110 2.43 -12.63 4.97
CA ASP A 110 1.14 -13.25 4.71
C ASP A 110 1.02 -13.76 3.27
N LEU A 111 1.47 -15.00 3.05
CA LEU A 111 1.38 -15.65 1.75
C LEU A 111 -0.06 -15.70 1.20
N HIS A 112 -1.06 -15.94 2.07
CA HIS A 112 -2.45 -16.06 1.62
C HIS A 112 -2.99 -14.74 1.06
N ALA A 113 -2.69 -13.63 1.73
CA ALA A 113 -3.05 -12.31 1.23
C ALA A 113 -2.37 -12.01 -0.11
N LEU A 114 -1.06 -12.33 -0.23
CA LEU A 114 -0.31 -12.15 -1.47
C LEU A 114 -0.88 -13.00 -2.62
N VAL A 115 -1.18 -14.28 -2.38
CA VAL A 115 -1.81 -15.16 -3.37
C VAL A 115 -3.17 -14.61 -3.82
N GLY A 116 -3.99 -14.14 -2.88
CA GLY A 116 -5.28 -13.53 -3.19
C GLY A 116 -5.13 -12.33 -4.12
N ILE A 117 -4.25 -11.39 -3.76
CA ILE A 117 -4.00 -10.18 -4.55
C ILE A 117 -3.46 -10.54 -5.94
N VAL A 118 -2.40 -11.35 -6.04
CA VAL A 118 -1.76 -11.71 -7.31
C VAL A 118 -2.73 -12.42 -8.24
N ARG A 119 -3.56 -13.34 -7.68
CA ARG A 119 -4.61 -14.03 -8.46
C ARG A 119 -5.63 -13.07 -9.05
N ASP A 120 -6.07 -12.08 -8.24
CA ASP A 120 -7.16 -11.19 -8.61
C ASP A 120 -6.70 -10.12 -9.63
N ILE A 121 -5.45 -9.62 -9.52
CA ILE A 121 -4.94 -8.57 -10.40
C ILE A 121 -4.16 -9.10 -11.61
N LYS A 122 -3.70 -10.35 -11.57
CA LYS A 122 -2.93 -10.99 -12.66
C LYS A 122 -1.81 -10.07 -13.20
N PRO A 123 -0.81 -9.67 -12.40
CA PRO A 123 0.17 -8.67 -12.80
C PRO A 123 1.04 -9.16 -13.96
N THR A 124 1.42 -8.23 -14.86
CA THR A 124 2.42 -8.51 -15.91
C THR A 124 3.84 -8.26 -15.40
N GLU A 125 3.98 -7.41 -14.39
CA GLU A 125 5.27 -7.07 -13.78
C GLU A 125 5.11 -6.97 -12.26
N VAL A 126 6.11 -7.48 -11.52
CA VAL A 126 6.14 -7.43 -10.05
C VAL A 126 7.42 -6.75 -9.60
N TYR A 127 7.28 -5.70 -8.80
CA TYR A 127 8.38 -4.94 -8.22
C TYR A 127 8.40 -5.15 -6.71
N ASN A 128 9.43 -5.85 -6.22
CA ASN A 128 9.58 -6.08 -4.78
C ASN A 128 10.54 -5.05 -4.17
N LEU A 129 9.96 -4.00 -3.57
CA LEU A 129 10.69 -2.92 -2.89
C LEU A 129 10.45 -2.92 -1.37
N ALA A 130 9.64 -3.86 -0.87
CA ALA A 130 9.43 -3.99 0.57
C ALA A 130 10.65 -4.59 1.24
N ALA A 131 11.14 -3.91 2.28
CA ALA A 131 12.24 -4.37 3.10
C ALA A 131 12.17 -3.79 4.52
N GLN A 132 12.82 -4.48 5.46
CA GLN A 132 13.23 -3.92 6.74
C GLN A 132 14.58 -3.23 6.53
N SER A 133 14.58 -1.93 6.14
CA SER A 133 15.77 -1.19 5.71
C SER A 133 16.47 -0.40 6.82
N HIS A 134 15.98 -0.43 8.07
CA HIS A 134 16.59 0.29 9.18
C HIS A 134 17.78 -0.49 9.72
N VAL A 135 19.01 0.03 9.49
CA VAL A 135 20.27 -0.64 9.83
C VAL A 135 20.33 -1.09 11.29
N GLN A 136 20.02 -0.20 12.23
CA GLN A 136 20.10 -0.54 13.66
C GLN A 136 19.12 -1.67 14.03
N VAL A 137 17.90 -1.66 13.47
CA VAL A 137 16.88 -2.69 13.72
C VAL A 137 17.36 -4.04 13.19
N SER A 138 18.08 -4.09 12.08
CA SER A 138 18.60 -5.35 11.53
C SER A 138 19.56 -6.06 12.48
N PHE A 139 20.34 -5.32 13.27
CA PHE A 139 21.21 -5.89 14.32
C PHE A 139 20.45 -6.25 15.58
N GLN A 140 19.45 -5.47 15.97
CA GLN A 140 18.66 -5.71 17.18
C GLN A 140 17.61 -6.81 17.00
N MET A 141 17.06 -6.95 15.79
CA MET A 141 15.99 -7.90 15.44
C MET A 141 16.33 -8.66 14.15
N PRO A 142 17.41 -9.47 14.15
CA PRO A 142 17.87 -10.16 12.94
C PRO A 142 16.86 -11.16 12.39
N MET A 143 16.09 -11.83 13.25
CA MET A 143 15.04 -12.77 12.83
C MET A 143 13.92 -12.04 12.08
N PHE A 144 13.45 -10.91 12.59
CA PHE A 144 12.45 -10.09 11.91
C PHE A 144 12.97 -9.59 10.56
N THR A 145 14.23 -9.16 10.49
CA THR A 145 14.86 -8.75 9.23
C THR A 145 14.91 -9.90 8.23
N ALA A 146 15.34 -11.09 8.65
CA ALA A 146 15.37 -12.28 7.80
C ALA A 146 13.97 -12.70 7.33
N GLU A 147 12.97 -12.58 8.19
CA GLU A 147 11.58 -12.87 7.86
C GLU A 147 11.04 -11.93 6.77
N VAL A 148 11.26 -10.63 6.90
CA VAL A 148 10.78 -9.65 5.92
C VAL A 148 11.60 -9.72 4.62
N ASP A 149 12.93 -9.70 4.73
CA ASP A 149 13.82 -9.49 3.58
C ASP A 149 14.18 -10.81 2.87
N GLY A 150 14.02 -11.94 3.55
CA GLY A 150 14.25 -13.27 2.99
C GLY A 150 12.96 -14.04 2.74
N VAL A 151 12.25 -14.42 3.81
CA VAL A 151 11.02 -15.22 3.69
C VAL A 151 9.93 -14.43 2.97
N GLY A 152 9.81 -13.11 3.19
CA GLY A 152 8.87 -12.26 2.49
C GLY A 152 9.06 -12.27 0.97
N VAL A 153 10.30 -12.28 0.49
CA VAL A 153 10.59 -12.41 -0.95
C VAL A 153 10.13 -13.78 -1.47
N LEU A 154 10.40 -14.85 -0.72
CA LEU A 154 9.93 -16.19 -1.09
C LEU A 154 8.41 -16.26 -1.16
N ASN A 155 7.70 -15.59 -0.26
CA ASN A 155 6.23 -15.52 -0.28
C ASN A 155 5.71 -14.84 -1.55
N VAL A 156 6.34 -13.75 -2.02
CA VAL A 156 5.96 -13.11 -3.28
C VAL A 156 6.19 -14.05 -4.46
N MET A 157 7.35 -14.71 -4.53
CA MET A 157 7.67 -15.67 -5.58
C MET A 157 6.71 -16.87 -5.59
N GLU A 158 6.37 -17.36 -4.40
CA GLU A 158 5.44 -18.47 -4.23
C GLU A 158 3.99 -18.07 -4.62
N ALA A 159 3.58 -16.85 -4.31
CA ALA A 159 2.29 -16.31 -4.74
C ALA A 159 2.20 -16.27 -6.28
N ILE A 160 3.25 -15.81 -6.96
CA ILE A 160 3.35 -15.82 -8.42
C ILE A 160 3.25 -17.25 -8.96
N ARG A 161 4.02 -18.19 -8.37
CA ARG A 161 4.03 -19.60 -8.78
C ARG A 161 2.67 -20.27 -8.61
N LEU A 162 2.03 -20.08 -7.45
CA LEU A 162 0.72 -20.71 -7.12
C LEU A 162 -0.43 -20.17 -7.99
N THR A 163 -0.32 -18.93 -8.46
CA THR A 163 -1.33 -18.32 -9.31
C THR A 163 -1.11 -18.57 -10.80
N GLY A 164 -0.02 -19.25 -11.17
CA GLY A 164 0.34 -19.52 -12.55
C GLY A 164 0.76 -18.28 -13.34
N GLN A 165 1.10 -17.19 -12.66
CA GLN A 165 1.58 -15.93 -13.27
C GLN A 165 3.09 -16.00 -13.58
N THR A 166 3.59 -17.17 -13.95
CA THR A 166 4.99 -17.33 -14.34
C THR A 166 5.21 -16.63 -15.68
N THR A 167 6.01 -15.56 -15.64
CA THR A 167 6.49 -14.90 -16.84
C THR A 167 7.48 -15.81 -17.57
N THR A 168 7.29 -15.99 -18.84
CA THR A 168 8.30 -16.53 -19.76
C THR A 168 9.40 -15.51 -20.00
#